data_5f6ece197715eea57471f0ba9af56b59
#
_entry.id   5f6ece197715eea57471f0ba9af56b59
#
_cell.length_a   1.000
_cell.length_b   1.000
_cell.length_c   1.000
_cell.angle_alpha   90.00
_cell.angle_beta   90.00
_cell.angle_gamma   90.00
#
_symmetry.space_group_name_H-M   'P 1'
#
loop_
_entity.id
_entity.type
_entity.pdbx_description
1 polymer ?
#
loop_
_entity_poly.entity_id
_entity_poly.type
_entity_poly.pdbx_seq_one_letter_code
_entity_poly.pdbx_strand_id
1 'polypeptide(L)'
;MHRIRLFAGSAALALVAAIPAQAAVPKVTGTVGPGFTIGVKKLAFKPGKTTLTVADKSGIHNFHLIGPGVNVKTSIVGSGTKTFNITLKRGLYRFLCDPHASVMKGSFRVS
;
A
#
# COMPACT_ATOMS: atom_id res chain seq x y z
N MET A 1 -46.10 16.47 -55.78
CA MET A 1 -44.71 16.80 -55.42
C MET A 1 -44.45 16.43 -54.00
N HIS A 2 -43.79 15.29 -53.77
CA HIS A 2 -43.38 14.89 -52.44
C HIS A 2 -42.03 15.51 -52.13
N ARG A 3 -42.03 16.41 -51.13
CA ARG A 3 -40.79 16.91 -50.61
C ARG A 3 -40.27 15.91 -49.60
N ILE A 4 -39.23 15.20 -49.97
CA ILE A 4 -38.47 14.34 -49.04
C ILE A 4 -37.71 15.30 -48.09
N ARG A 5 -38.15 15.39 -46.87
CA ARG A 5 -37.37 16.04 -45.83
C ARG A 5 -36.33 15.04 -45.31
N LEU A 6 -35.11 15.19 -45.75
CA LEU A 6 -33.99 14.54 -45.16
C LEU A 6 -33.79 15.15 -43.77
N PHE A 7 -34.19 14.39 -42.76
CA PHE A 7 -33.73 14.70 -41.40
C PHE A 7 -32.29 14.22 -41.32
N ALA A 8 -31.35 15.15 -41.41
CA ALA A 8 -29.99 14.90 -40.97
C ALA A 8 -30.06 14.76 -39.47
N GLY A 9 -30.12 13.52 -38.98
CA GLY A 9 -29.95 13.24 -37.58
C GLY A 9 -28.53 13.60 -37.18
N SER A 10 -28.37 14.67 -36.40
CA SER A 10 -27.12 14.92 -35.71
C SER A 10 -26.93 13.77 -34.72
N ALA A 11 -26.16 12.80 -35.09
CA ALA A 11 -25.63 11.88 -34.09
C ALA A 11 -24.70 12.73 -33.21
N ALA A 12 -25.18 13.18 -32.05
CA ALA A 12 -24.32 13.72 -31.04
C ALA A 12 -23.41 12.56 -30.59
N LEU A 13 -22.21 12.49 -31.13
CA LEU A 13 -21.14 11.70 -30.56
C LEU A 13 -20.85 12.33 -29.20
N ALA A 14 -21.45 11.76 -28.16
CA ALA A 14 -20.99 12.01 -26.81
C ALA A 14 -19.57 11.44 -26.73
N LEU A 15 -18.58 12.32 -26.88
CA LEU A 15 -17.22 12.01 -26.48
C LEU A 15 -17.25 11.76 -24.97
N VAL A 16 -17.45 10.51 -24.60
CA VAL A 16 -17.10 10.07 -23.26
C VAL A 16 -15.58 10.11 -23.21
N ALA A 17 -15.03 11.21 -22.68
CA ALA A 17 -13.63 11.25 -22.33
C ALA A 17 -13.40 10.06 -21.38
N ALA A 18 -12.74 9.03 -21.87
CA ALA A 18 -12.29 7.95 -21.02
C ALA A 18 -11.29 8.56 -20.03
N ILE A 19 -11.75 8.82 -18.80
CA ILE A 19 -10.86 9.13 -17.69
C ILE A 19 -10.04 7.87 -17.49
N PRO A 20 -8.69 7.90 -17.67
CA PRO A 20 -7.88 6.73 -17.39
C PRO A 20 -8.12 6.33 -15.94
N ALA A 21 -8.51 5.09 -15.72
CA ALA A 21 -8.64 4.56 -14.38
C ALA A 21 -7.30 4.74 -13.68
N GLN A 22 -7.27 5.53 -12.60
CA GLN A 22 -6.08 5.67 -11.79
C GLN A 22 -5.79 4.29 -11.16
N ALA A 23 -4.57 3.80 -11.35
CA ALA A 23 -4.13 2.61 -10.66
C ALA A 23 -4.27 2.81 -9.15
N ALA A 24 -4.84 1.84 -8.47
CA ALA A 24 -4.93 1.86 -7.01
C ALA A 24 -3.52 1.95 -6.42
N VAL A 25 -3.36 2.72 -5.33
CA VAL A 25 -2.10 2.79 -4.59
C VAL A 25 -1.79 1.39 -4.03
N PRO A 26 -0.62 0.82 -4.33
CA PRO A 26 -0.23 -0.48 -3.81
C PRO A 26 -0.20 -0.50 -2.28
N LYS A 27 -0.45 -1.67 -1.71
CA LYS A 27 -0.41 -1.88 -0.26
C LYS A 27 0.71 -2.83 0.14
N VAL A 28 1.42 -2.47 1.20
CA VAL A 28 2.22 -3.40 2.00
C VAL A 28 1.40 -3.74 3.23
N THR A 29 1.14 -5.02 3.45
CA THR A 29 0.42 -5.48 4.64
C THR A 29 1.39 -6.14 5.60
N GLY A 30 1.60 -5.50 6.74
CA GLY A 30 2.41 -6.03 7.83
C GLY A 30 1.54 -6.61 8.94
N THR A 31 2.08 -7.58 9.64
CA THR A 31 1.43 -8.19 10.81
C THR A 31 2.47 -8.39 11.91
N VAL A 32 2.09 -8.09 13.14
CA VAL A 32 2.92 -8.34 14.32
C VAL A 32 2.09 -8.95 15.45
N GLY A 33 2.63 -10.00 16.06
CA GLY A 33 1.94 -10.76 17.11
C GLY A 33 0.76 -11.62 16.59
N PRO A 34 -0.04 -12.20 17.54
CA PRO A 34 0.05 -12.06 19.01
C PRO A 34 1.25 -12.75 19.64
N GLY A 35 1.82 -13.77 19.01
CA GLY A 35 3.05 -14.41 19.46
C GLY A 35 4.29 -13.62 19.04
N PHE A 36 5.46 -14.25 19.13
CA PHE A 36 6.73 -13.65 18.68
C PHE A 36 6.90 -13.74 17.17
N THR A 37 5.92 -13.24 16.45
CA THR A 37 5.85 -13.29 14.98
C THR A 37 5.71 -11.92 14.40
N ILE A 38 6.38 -11.68 13.28
CA ILE A 38 6.30 -10.47 12.47
C ILE A 38 6.46 -10.83 11.00
N GLY A 39 5.76 -10.16 10.14
CA GLY A 39 5.87 -10.45 8.71
C GLY A 39 5.19 -9.42 7.83
N VAL A 40 5.49 -9.51 6.55
CA VAL A 40 4.76 -8.83 5.49
C VAL A 40 4.23 -9.87 4.51
N LYS A 41 3.06 -9.61 3.97
CA LYS A 41 2.35 -10.57 3.13
C LYS A 41 3.04 -10.82 1.78
N LYS A 42 3.83 -9.86 1.31
CA LYS A 42 4.54 -9.90 0.03
C LYS A 42 5.92 -9.31 0.22
N LEU A 43 6.94 -9.91 -0.41
CA LEU A 43 8.34 -9.53 -0.23
C LEU A 43 8.99 -8.86 -1.45
N ALA A 44 8.21 -8.57 -2.47
CA ALA A 44 8.70 -7.89 -3.68
C ALA A 44 7.77 -6.72 -4.02
N PHE A 45 8.33 -5.54 -4.10
CA PHE A 45 7.59 -4.31 -4.38
C PHE A 45 8.30 -3.46 -5.41
N LYS A 46 7.54 -2.57 -6.04
CA LYS A 46 8.07 -1.54 -6.95
C LYS A 46 8.19 -0.20 -6.22
N PRO A 47 9.10 0.69 -6.68
CA PRO A 47 9.17 2.05 -6.16
C PRO A 47 7.87 2.81 -6.37
N GLY A 48 7.58 3.73 -5.47
CA GLY A 48 6.46 4.65 -5.59
C GLY A 48 5.64 4.78 -4.32
N LYS A 49 4.59 5.58 -4.40
CA LYS A 49 3.65 5.77 -3.31
C LYS A 49 3.00 4.45 -2.93
N THR A 50 2.98 4.18 -1.64
CA THR A 50 2.53 2.90 -1.09
C THR A 50 1.82 3.14 0.23
N THR A 51 0.79 2.38 0.50
CA THR A 51 0.12 2.38 1.80
C THR A 51 0.61 1.18 2.60
N LEU A 52 1.25 1.45 3.74
CA LEU A 52 1.60 0.40 4.71
C LEU A 52 0.45 0.26 5.71
N THR A 53 -0.16 -0.90 5.74
CA THR A 53 -1.20 -1.25 6.73
C THR A 53 -0.65 -2.32 7.65
N VAL A 54 -0.60 -2.04 8.93
CA VAL A 54 -0.08 -2.95 9.96
C VAL A 54 -1.21 -3.42 10.84
N ALA A 55 -1.41 -4.75 10.90
CA ALA A 55 -2.25 -5.39 11.90
C ALA A 55 -1.38 -5.72 13.12
N ASP A 56 -1.45 -4.86 14.13
CA ASP A 56 -0.77 -5.06 15.41
C ASP A 56 -1.71 -5.81 16.37
N LYS A 57 -1.37 -7.04 16.67
CA LYS A 57 -2.20 -7.95 17.47
C LYS A 57 -1.68 -8.12 18.90
N SER A 58 -0.82 -7.22 19.38
CA SER A 58 -0.20 -7.38 20.69
C SER A 58 0.16 -6.04 21.32
N GLY A 59 -0.06 -5.93 22.62
CA GLY A 59 0.36 -4.78 23.43
C GLY A 59 1.82 -4.82 23.91
N ILE A 60 2.62 -5.79 23.45
CA ILE A 60 4.04 -5.94 23.84
C ILE A 60 4.99 -5.93 22.64
N HIS A 61 4.47 -5.80 21.44
CA HIS A 61 5.22 -5.76 20.20
C HIS A 61 4.93 -4.49 19.42
N ASN A 62 5.83 -4.13 18.52
CA ASN A 62 5.55 -3.11 17.51
C ASN A 62 6.03 -3.59 16.13
N PHE A 63 5.63 -2.86 15.12
CA PHE A 63 6.09 -3.03 13.75
C PHE A 63 6.87 -1.78 13.37
N HIS A 64 8.17 -1.94 13.15
CA HIS A 64 9.08 -0.87 12.77
C HIS A 64 9.63 -1.16 11.38
N LEU A 65 9.32 -0.30 10.41
CA LEU A 65 9.83 -0.41 9.04
C LEU A 65 10.90 0.65 8.81
N ILE A 66 12.08 0.21 8.36
CA ILE A 66 13.24 1.06 8.08
C ILE A 66 13.80 0.71 6.71
N GLY A 67 14.03 1.71 5.90
CA GLY A 67 14.67 1.57 4.60
C GLY A 67 14.90 2.92 3.95
N PRO A 68 15.30 2.98 2.67
CA PRO A 68 15.54 4.23 1.98
C PRO A 68 14.34 5.19 2.07
N GLY A 69 14.53 6.32 2.76
CA GLY A 69 13.51 7.36 2.93
C GLY A 69 12.34 7.00 3.84
N VAL A 70 12.38 5.86 4.54
CA VAL A 70 11.27 5.39 5.40
C VAL A 70 11.81 4.98 6.77
N ASN A 71 11.17 5.52 7.80
CA ASN A 71 11.36 5.10 9.18
C ASN A 71 10.04 5.35 9.91
N VAL A 72 9.19 4.34 9.96
CA VAL A 72 7.88 4.40 10.59
C VAL A 72 7.69 3.23 11.53
N LYS A 73 6.98 3.45 12.62
CA LYS A 73 6.74 2.41 13.62
C LYS A 73 5.39 2.56 14.30
N THR A 74 4.83 1.43 14.72
CA THR A 74 3.68 1.41 15.60
C THR A 74 4.12 1.52 17.07
N SER A 75 3.17 1.84 17.94
CA SER A 75 3.41 1.86 19.39
C SER A 75 3.57 0.43 19.93
N ILE A 76 4.47 0.23 20.88
CA ILE A 76 4.65 -1.07 21.55
C ILE A 76 3.43 -1.42 22.40
N VAL A 77 2.87 -0.44 23.10
CA VAL A 77 1.74 -0.66 24.02
C VAL A 77 0.37 -0.61 23.33
N GLY A 78 0.31 -0.10 22.12
CA GLY A 78 -0.91 -0.05 21.34
C GLY A 78 -1.14 -1.33 20.54
N SER A 79 -2.40 -1.59 20.21
CA SER A 79 -2.79 -2.65 19.29
C SER A 79 -3.80 -2.12 18.28
N GLY A 80 -4.16 -2.94 17.30
CA GLY A 80 -5.10 -2.59 16.26
C GLY A 80 -4.41 -2.26 14.93
N THR A 81 -5.19 -1.87 13.95
CA THR A 81 -4.69 -1.57 12.60
C THR A 81 -4.17 -0.15 12.52
N LYS A 82 -2.95 0.00 12.03
CA LYS A 82 -2.30 1.29 11.77
C LYS A 82 -1.97 1.41 10.28
N THR A 83 -2.12 2.60 9.74
CA THR A 83 -1.88 2.88 8.33
C THR A 83 -0.90 4.02 8.18
N PHE A 84 0.10 3.83 7.32
CA PHE A 84 1.10 4.82 6.97
C PHE A 84 1.13 5.03 5.46
N ASN A 85 1.17 6.28 5.03
CA ASN A 85 1.45 6.63 3.65
C ASN A 85 2.95 6.83 3.50
N ILE A 86 3.59 5.98 2.70
CA ILE A 86 5.03 5.97 2.49
C ILE A 86 5.36 6.03 1.00
N THR A 87 6.59 6.40 0.68
CA THR A 87 7.11 6.30 -0.67
C THR A 87 8.28 5.32 -0.66
N LEU A 88 8.11 4.19 -1.33
CA LEU A 88 9.16 3.19 -1.46
C LEU A 88 10.16 3.63 -2.53
N LYS A 89 11.43 3.51 -2.21
CA LYS A 89 12.56 3.67 -3.12
C LYS A 89 13.24 2.33 -3.32
N ARG A 90 13.99 2.19 -4.41
CA ARG A 90 14.77 0.97 -4.65
C ARG A 90 15.73 0.72 -3.51
N GLY A 91 15.80 -0.52 -3.07
CA GLY A 91 16.70 -0.95 -2.01
C GLY A 91 16.10 -1.95 -1.05
N LEU A 92 16.83 -2.19 0.03
CA LEU A 92 16.46 -3.13 1.07
C LEU A 92 15.69 -2.42 2.17
N TYR A 93 14.56 -2.98 2.54
CA TYR A 93 13.76 -2.56 3.69
C TYR A 93 13.78 -3.64 4.75
N ARG A 94 13.94 -3.24 5.99
CA ARG A 94 13.89 -4.13 7.13
C ARG A 94 12.69 -3.78 8.00
N PHE A 95 12.04 -4.80 8.50
CA PHE A 95 10.98 -4.67 9.49
C PHE A 95 11.33 -5.50 10.72
N LEU A 96 11.02 -4.97 11.88
CA LEU A 96 11.36 -5.59 13.14
C LEU A 96 10.43 -5.12 14.26
N CYS A 97 10.40 -5.89 15.34
CA CYS A 97 9.85 -5.48 16.61
C CYS A 97 11.01 -4.96 17.49
N ASP A 98 10.97 -3.70 17.89
CA ASP A 98 12.09 -3.08 18.61
C ASP A 98 12.52 -3.84 19.87
N PRO A 99 11.61 -4.21 20.80
CA PRO A 99 12.01 -4.95 21.99
C PRO A 99 12.47 -6.40 21.72
N HIS A 100 12.17 -6.94 20.55
CA HIS A 100 12.48 -8.35 20.20
C HIS A 100 13.20 -8.47 18.86
N ALA A 101 14.02 -7.49 18.52
CA ALA A 101 14.66 -7.38 17.21
C ALA A 101 15.58 -8.57 16.85
N SER A 102 16.04 -9.33 17.83
CA SER A 102 16.89 -10.50 17.59
C SER A 102 16.12 -11.69 17.00
N VAL A 103 14.81 -11.78 17.25
CA VAL A 103 13.95 -12.91 16.82
C VAL A 103 12.76 -12.49 15.96
N MET A 104 12.30 -11.25 16.10
CA MET A 104 11.17 -10.71 15.34
C MET A 104 11.68 -9.71 14.31
N LYS A 105 12.07 -10.21 13.15
CA LYS A 105 12.61 -9.38 12.05
C LYS A 105 12.44 -10.05 10.70
N GLY A 106 12.50 -9.25 9.68
CA GLY A 106 12.52 -9.68 8.29
C GLY A 106 12.91 -8.55 7.36
N SER A 107 12.92 -8.82 6.08
CA SER A 107 13.25 -7.83 5.07
C SER A 107 12.50 -8.08 3.76
N PHE A 108 12.39 -7.03 2.95
CA PHE A 108 11.95 -7.12 1.58
C PHE A 108 12.74 -6.19 0.68
N ARG A 109 12.73 -6.45 -0.61
CA ARG A 109 13.36 -5.59 -1.62
C ARG A 109 12.34 -4.81 -2.43
N VAL A 110 12.75 -3.60 -2.77
CA VAL A 110 12.10 -2.75 -3.76
C VAL A 110 13.01 -2.65 -4.97
N SER A 111 12.52 -3.10 -6.11
CA SER A 111 13.30 -3.19 -7.36
C SER A 111 12.73 -2.33 -8.47
#